data_a4c47edf6f205c4cd667228a71981f6e
#
_entry.id   a4c47edf6f205c4cd667228a71981f6e
#
_cell.length_a   1.000
_cell.length_b   1.000
_cell.length_c   1.000
_cell.angle_alpha   90.00
_cell.angle_beta   90.00
_cell.angle_gamma   90.00
#
_symmetry.space_group_name_H-M   'P 1'
#
loop_
_entity.id
_entity.type
_entity.pdbx_description
1 polymer ?
#
loop_
_entity_poly.entity_id
_entity_poly.type
_entity_poly.pdbx_seq_one_letter_code
_entity_poly.pdbx_strand_id
1 'polypeptide(L)'
;MPKWNHKSVIRLMEESGNDDPVNEIRTRARNLVLKAFELGWEGPPYSPIELAKFLNIDVIPNDSVTDARIVPLNKKHLQIQYNPFQKPTRINFSVAHEIAHTLFSDCEDDIRNREDEPQINRQLEQLCNTAAAEIQLPYAVFSNDANTARPSIEGLIELATKYKASLESVFIRYTEVIDKPCAILIGIFQTDSKIVIDYYKASKHFNLQVPDSFEVPSNSKAYECTSPGWTSRESESWGIFKNEEYNIFSIGISPYRRDNKPRVGILILPMHEQQKSISEDRIVLEYGDATKPRGNGIKIIAQVVNTSGGLGIGFGKALAKNYPVVKKEMEKWHSNKGDYILGNTNLIQVNDTTYVFQMLAQKGLYPKGNEIPLKYNELRNCLIQLAEAAHELKASVHMPQIGAGQAKGDWNIILGMIHDELISKEIKVNIYLLPGKAYNPKVRSNLTIFKEDSTWETGKLF
;
A
#
# COMPACT_ATOMS: atom_id res chain seq x y z
N MET A 1 -16.89 18.93 4.76
CA MET A 1 -16.81 17.46 4.57
C MET A 1 -18.14 16.98 4.00
N PRO A 2 -18.18 16.03 3.07
CA PRO A 2 -19.44 15.47 2.61
C PRO A 2 -20.17 14.83 3.80
N LYS A 3 -21.45 15.10 3.93
CA LYS A 3 -22.26 14.50 5.01
C LYS A 3 -22.53 13.04 4.64
N TRP A 4 -21.96 12.12 5.39
CA TRP A 4 -22.24 10.69 5.27
C TRP A 4 -23.64 10.39 5.82
N ASN A 5 -24.49 9.74 5.04
CA ASN A 5 -25.89 9.46 5.41
C ASN A 5 -26.33 8.01 5.10
N HIS A 6 -25.49 7.19 4.49
CA HIS A 6 -25.79 5.78 4.26
C HIS A 6 -25.73 5.00 5.58
N LYS A 7 -26.73 4.15 5.87
CA LYS A 7 -26.86 3.40 7.14
C LYS A 7 -25.59 2.61 7.52
N SER A 8 -25.03 1.85 6.56
CA SER A 8 -23.83 1.04 6.79
C SER A 8 -22.60 1.91 7.04
N VAL A 9 -22.51 3.10 6.43
CA VAL A 9 -21.39 4.03 6.63
C VAL A 9 -21.47 4.68 8.01
N ILE A 10 -22.68 5.09 8.44
CA ILE A 10 -22.91 5.62 9.79
C ILE A 10 -22.54 4.56 10.83
N ARG A 11 -23.00 3.33 10.65
CA ARG A 11 -22.68 2.20 11.54
C ARG A 11 -21.17 1.91 11.59
N LEU A 12 -20.48 1.96 10.43
CA LEU A 12 -19.02 1.82 10.37
C LEU A 12 -18.32 2.85 11.25
N MET A 13 -18.73 4.13 11.18
CA MET A 13 -18.18 5.22 11.98
C MET A 13 -18.48 5.04 13.48
N GLU A 14 -19.70 4.67 13.82
CA GLU A 14 -20.12 4.43 15.21
C GLU A 14 -19.32 3.29 15.85
N GLU A 15 -19.13 2.16 15.14
CA GLU A 15 -18.38 1.01 15.60
C GLU A 15 -16.89 1.30 15.84
N SER A 16 -16.29 2.14 14.97
CA SER A 16 -14.87 2.47 15.04
C SER A 16 -14.56 3.68 15.92
N GLY A 17 -15.56 4.52 16.21
CA GLY A 17 -15.34 5.83 16.84
C GLY A 17 -14.55 6.81 15.95
N ASN A 18 -14.49 6.56 14.63
CA ASN A 18 -13.73 7.34 13.66
C ASN A 18 -14.67 8.12 12.74
N ASP A 19 -14.51 9.43 12.68
CA ASP A 19 -15.32 10.31 11.83
C ASP A 19 -14.94 10.28 10.34
N ASP A 20 -13.83 9.61 9.99
CA ASP A 20 -13.38 9.41 8.61
C ASP A 20 -13.61 7.95 8.14
N PRO A 21 -14.75 7.65 7.50
CA PRO A 21 -15.06 6.30 7.05
C PRO A 21 -14.17 5.82 5.90
N VAL A 22 -13.50 6.73 5.15
CA VAL A 22 -12.55 6.37 4.10
C VAL A 22 -11.29 5.81 4.72
N ASN A 23 -10.78 6.43 5.77
CA ASN A 23 -9.62 5.94 6.51
C ASN A 23 -9.96 4.63 7.24
N GLU A 24 -11.15 4.54 7.83
CA GLU A 24 -11.59 3.34 8.52
C GLU A 24 -11.69 2.13 7.59
N ILE A 25 -12.33 2.27 6.42
CA ILE A 25 -12.48 1.15 5.48
C ILE A 25 -11.12 0.71 4.90
N ARG A 26 -10.20 1.66 4.67
CA ARG A 26 -8.82 1.34 4.28
C ARG A 26 -8.12 0.52 5.37
N THR A 27 -8.28 0.90 6.62
CA THR A 27 -7.68 0.20 7.76
C THR A 27 -8.22 -1.22 7.86
N ARG A 28 -9.53 -1.42 7.74
CA ARG A 28 -10.15 -2.76 7.74
C ARG A 28 -9.66 -3.60 6.55
N ALA A 29 -9.58 -3.03 5.36
CA ALA A 29 -9.07 -3.73 4.17
C ALA A 29 -7.58 -4.10 4.32
N ARG A 30 -6.73 -3.22 4.84
CA ARG A 30 -5.32 -3.52 5.14
C ARG A 30 -5.17 -4.64 6.16
N ASN A 31 -5.96 -4.60 7.23
CA ASN A 31 -5.93 -5.64 8.26
C ASN A 31 -6.35 -7.00 7.69
N LEU A 32 -7.37 -7.02 6.80
CA LEU A 32 -7.77 -8.22 6.08
C LEU A 32 -6.63 -8.79 5.22
N VAL A 33 -5.99 -7.92 4.43
CA VAL A 33 -4.86 -8.30 3.55
C VAL A 33 -3.67 -8.82 4.37
N LEU A 34 -3.28 -8.12 5.43
CA LEU A 34 -2.16 -8.55 6.28
C LEU A 34 -2.46 -9.91 6.94
N LYS A 35 -3.71 -10.13 7.35
CA LYS A 35 -4.13 -11.43 7.87
C LYS A 35 -4.09 -12.54 6.81
N ALA A 36 -4.49 -12.24 5.59
CA ALA A 36 -4.41 -13.19 4.48
C ALA A 36 -2.94 -13.57 4.17
N PHE A 37 -2.02 -12.61 4.22
CA PHE A 37 -0.58 -12.88 4.07
C PHE A 37 -0.05 -13.82 5.15
N GLU A 38 -0.50 -13.68 6.41
CA GLU A 38 -0.15 -14.59 7.50
C GLU A 38 -0.63 -16.04 7.24
N LEU A 39 -1.75 -16.19 6.52
CA LEU A 39 -2.34 -17.47 6.16
C LEU A 39 -1.79 -18.05 4.86
N GLY A 40 -0.85 -17.35 4.21
CA GLY A 40 -0.19 -17.82 2.99
C GLY A 40 -0.85 -17.35 1.69
N TRP A 41 -1.63 -16.26 1.70
CA TRP A 41 -2.10 -15.63 0.48
C TRP A 41 -0.93 -14.97 -0.24
N GLU A 42 -0.62 -15.45 -1.44
CA GLU A 42 0.57 -15.07 -2.20
C GLU A 42 0.25 -14.22 -3.43
N GLY A 43 1.23 -13.42 -3.84
CA GLY A 43 1.15 -12.56 -5.04
C GLY A 43 2.43 -11.76 -5.25
N PRO A 44 2.48 -10.77 -6.15
CA PRO A 44 1.44 -10.47 -7.15
C PRO A 44 1.40 -11.48 -8.32
N PRO A 45 0.25 -11.65 -8.96
CA PRO A 45 -1.02 -10.98 -8.72
C PRO A 45 -1.74 -11.55 -7.50
N TYR A 46 -2.31 -10.68 -6.69
CA TYR A 46 -3.13 -11.06 -5.54
C TYR A 46 -4.54 -11.43 -6.00
N SER A 47 -4.88 -12.72 -5.93
CA SER A 47 -6.16 -13.25 -6.42
C SER A 47 -7.28 -13.03 -5.40
N PRO A 48 -8.29 -12.20 -5.66
CA PRO A 48 -9.44 -12.05 -4.76
C PRO A 48 -10.26 -13.33 -4.63
N ILE A 49 -10.27 -14.18 -5.67
CA ILE A 49 -10.94 -15.51 -5.61
C ILE A 49 -10.24 -16.43 -4.59
N GLU A 50 -8.92 -16.36 -4.51
CA GLU A 50 -8.19 -17.12 -3.48
C GLU A 50 -8.39 -16.48 -2.09
N LEU A 51 -8.40 -15.15 -1.99
CA LEU A 51 -8.72 -14.46 -0.74
C LEU A 51 -10.09 -14.86 -0.20
N ALA A 52 -11.11 -14.96 -1.05
CA ALA A 52 -12.45 -15.40 -0.66
C ALA A 52 -12.44 -16.78 0.02
N LYS A 53 -11.56 -17.71 -0.40
CA LYS A 53 -11.42 -19.03 0.24
C LYS A 53 -10.93 -18.94 1.68
N PHE A 54 -9.98 -18.01 1.98
CA PHE A 54 -9.53 -17.77 3.36
C PHE A 54 -10.63 -17.18 4.23
N LEU A 55 -11.63 -16.54 3.62
CA LEU A 55 -12.79 -15.96 4.29
C LEU A 55 -13.98 -16.93 4.36
N ASN A 56 -13.84 -18.16 3.85
CA ASN A 56 -14.91 -19.14 3.73
C ASN A 56 -16.11 -18.62 2.92
N ILE A 57 -15.82 -17.88 1.83
CA ILE A 57 -16.79 -17.34 0.88
C ILE A 57 -16.70 -18.14 -0.42
N ASP A 58 -17.81 -18.70 -0.86
CA ASP A 58 -17.89 -19.37 -2.16
C ASP A 58 -17.86 -18.35 -3.30
N VAL A 59 -17.09 -18.60 -4.34
CA VAL A 59 -17.05 -17.77 -5.54
C VAL A 59 -17.46 -18.61 -6.74
N ILE A 60 -18.60 -18.30 -7.34
CA ILE A 60 -19.15 -19.08 -8.46
C ILE A 60 -19.39 -18.18 -9.68
N PRO A 61 -19.21 -18.72 -10.91
CA PRO A 61 -19.59 -18.02 -12.12
C PRO A 61 -21.12 -17.98 -12.25
N ASN A 62 -21.64 -16.82 -12.69
CA ASN A 62 -23.05 -16.63 -13.01
C ASN A 62 -23.18 -15.61 -14.14
N ASP A 63 -23.64 -16.02 -15.30
CA ASP A 63 -23.78 -15.19 -16.50
C ASP A 63 -24.96 -14.22 -16.45
N SER A 64 -25.88 -14.44 -15.51
CA SER A 64 -27.04 -13.55 -15.31
C SER A 64 -26.70 -12.26 -14.54
N VAL A 65 -25.50 -12.17 -13.91
CA VAL A 65 -25.06 -10.94 -13.26
C VAL A 65 -24.23 -10.08 -14.21
N THR A 66 -24.36 -8.78 -14.11
CA THR A 66 -23.62 -7.85 -14.99
C THR A 66 -22.12 -7.85 -14.68
N ASP A 67 -21.75 -7.71 -13.42
CA ASP A 67 -20.35 -7.74 -12.95
C ASP A 67 -20.15 -8.82 -11.88
N ALA A 68 -20.55 -8.54 -10.65
CA ALA A 68 -20.58 -9.45 -9.52
C ALA A 68 -21.62 -9.01 -8.49
N ARG A 69 -22.01 -9.93 -7.61
CA ARG A 69 -22.82 -9.64 -6.42
C ARG A 69 -22.48 -10.59 -5.28
N ILE A 70 -22.61 -10.13 -4.06
CA ILE A 70 -22.54 -10.96 -2.86
C ILE A 70 -23.94 -11.33 -2.38
N VAL A 71 -24.15 -12.61 -2.05
CA VAL A 71 -25.45 -13.15 -1.65
C VAL A 71 -25.26 -13.92 -0.34
N PRO A 72 -26.01 -13.61 0.72
CA PRO A 72 -26.05 -14.42 1.91
C PRO A 72 -26.87 -15.71 1.64
N LEU A 73 -26.24 -16.86 1.74
CA LEU A 73 -26.93 -18.16 1.65
C LEU A 73 -27.60 -18.52 2.98
N ASN A 74 -26.97 -18.11 4.08
CA ASN A 74 -27.49 -18.20 5.45
C ASN A 74 -26.69 -17.26 6.36
N LYS A 75 -27.05 -17.18 7.67
CA LYS A 75 -26.41 -16.26 8.65
C LYS A 75 -24.89 -16.40 8.80
N LYS A 76 -24.23 -17.40 8.19
CA LYS A 76 -22.79 -17.65 8.35
C LYS A 76 -22.10 -17.99 7.02
N HIS A 77 -22.81 -17.96 5.93
CA HIS A 77 -22.27 -18.38 4.65
C HIS A 77 -22.64 -17.41 3.55
N LEU A 78 -21.63 -16.80 2.99
CA LEU A 78 -21.74 -15.84 1.88
C LEU A 78 -21.27 -16.49 0.59
N GLN A 79 -21.86 -16.06 -0.51
CA GLN A 79 -21.46 -16.47 -1.85
C GLN A 79 -21.30 -15.25 -2.74
N ILE A 80 -20.19 -15.19 -3.47
CA ILE A 80 -19.96 -14.21 -4.52
C ILE A 80 -20.26 -14.85 -5.87
N GLN A 81 -21.14 -14.22 -6.62
CA GLN A 81 -21.48 -14.60 -8.00
C GLN A 81 -20.87 -13.56 -8.94
N TYR A 82 -20.11 -14.01 -9.96
CA TYR A 82 -19.46 -13.11 -10.90
C TYR A 82 -19.73 -13.50 -12.35
N ASN A 83 -19.75 -12.50 -13.25
CA ASN A 83 -19.90 -12.74 -14.67
C ASN A 83 -18.58 -13.24 -15.30
N PRO A 84 -18.51 -14.51 -15.76
CA PRO A 84 -17.28 -15.09 -16.29
C PRO A 84 -16.86 -14.53 -17.66
N PHE A 85 -17.75 -13.81 -18.36
CA PHE A 85 -17.47 -13.23 -19.68
C PHE A 85 -16.80 -11.83 -19.61
N GLN A 86 -16.54 -11.34 -18.41
CA GLN A 86 -15.82 -10.09 -18.21
C GLN A 86 -14.31 -10.27 -18.43
N LYS A 87 -13.60 -9.16 -18.70
CA LYS A 87 -12.13 -9.17 -18.71
C LYS A 87 -11.59 -9.63 -17.35
N PRO A 88 -10.50 -10.41 -17.30
CA PRO A 88 -9.93 -10.92 -16.03
C PRO A 88 -9.65 -9.80 -15.00
N THR A 89 -9.15 -8.65 -15.45
CA THR A 89 -8.91 -7.49 -14.55
C THR A 89 -10.20 -6.94 -13.96
N ARG A 90 -11.32 -7.03 -14.69
CA ARG A 90 -12.64 -6.62 -14.22
C ARG A 90 -13.20 -7.63 -13.21
N ILE A 91 -13.07 -8.93 -13.51
CA ILE A 91 -13.47 -10.01 -12.58
C ILE A 91 -12.74 -9.84 -11.25
N ASN A 92 -11.41 -9.67 -11.28
CA ASN A 92 -10.61 -9.47 -10.08
C ASN A 92 -11.11 -8.26 -9.26
N PHE A 93 -11.32 -7.12 -9.91
CA PHE A 93 -11.82 -5.94 -9.21
C PHE A 93 -13.23 -6.16 -8.65
N SER A 94 -14.12 -6.77 -9.42
CA SER A 94 -15.50 -7.01 -8.99
C SER A 94 -15.56 -7.98 -7.82
N VAL A 95 -14.79 -9.09 -7.83
CA VAL A 95 -14.71 -10.00 -6.69
C VAL A 95 -14.10 -9.32 -5.45
N ALA A 96 -13.04 -8.52 -5.62
CA ALA A 96 -12.47 -7.75 -4.52
C ALA A 96 -13.48 -6.75 -3.93
N HIS A 97 -14.31 -6.15 -4.78
CA HIS A 97 -15.38 -5.25 -4.36
C HIS A 97 -16.47 -5.97 -3.55
N GLU A 98 -16.88 -7.18 -3.99
CA GLU A 98 -17.85 -7.97 -3.22
C GLU A 98 -17.26 -8.43 -1.87
N ILE A 99 -15.96 -8.76 -1.82
CA ILE A 99 -15.27 -9.00 -0.54
C ILE A 99 -15.29 -7.76 0.33
N ALA A 100 -15.14 -6.56 -0.24
CA ALA A 100 -15.16 -5.32 0.54
C ALA A 100 -16.49 -5.07 1.26
N HIS A 101 -17.61 -5.57 0.74
CA HIS A 101 -18.89 -5.52 1.46
C HIS A 101 -18.85 -6.27 2.79
N THR A 102 -18.02 -7.31 2.92
CA THR A 102 -17.87 -8.07 4.19
C THR A 102 -17.17 -7.29 5.30
N LEU A 103 -16.57 -6.14 4.97
CA LEU A 103 -15.94 -5.26 5.96
C LEU A 103 -16.97 -4.41 6.73
N PHE A 104 -18.23 -4.44 6.33
CA PHE A 104 -19.35 -3.81 7.01
C PHE A 104 -20.11 -4.86 7.82
N SER A 105 -20.38 -4.59 9.09
CA SER A 105 -21.02 -5.53 10.02
C SER A 105 -22.44 -5.94 9.64
N ASP A 106 -23.11 -5.14 8.77
CA ASP A 106 -24.45 -5.40 8.28
C ASP A 106 -24.48 -6.06 6.88
N CYS A 107 -23.36 -6.62 6.44
CA CYS A 107 -23.24 -7.28 5.15
C CYS A 107 -24.20 -8.48 4.97
N GLU A 108 -24.52 -9.17 6.06
CA GLU A 108 -25.37 -10.35 6.06
C GLU A 108 -26.88 -10.03 6.04
N ASP A 109 -27.26 -8.77 6.31
CA ASP A 109 -28.65 -8.39 6.52
C ASP A 109 -29.45 -8.29 5.22
N ASP A 110 -28.79 -7.93 4.09
CA ASP A 110 -29.44 -7.73 2.79
C ASP A 110 -28.58 -8.23 1.62
N ILE A 111 -29.21 -8.67 0.51
CA ILE A 111 -28.55 -8.92 -0.76
C ILE A 111 -28.04 -7.56 -1.29
N ARG A 112 -26.74 -7.45 -1.48
CA ARG A 112 -26.10 -6.24 -2.02
C ARG A 112 -25.81 -6.43 -3.50
N ASN A 113 -26.47 -5.62 -4.32
CA ASN A 113 -26.30 -5.62 -5.77
C ASN A 113 -25.96 -4.21 -6.22
N ARG A 114 -24.88 -4.05 -7.01
CA ARG A 114 -24.43 -2.75 -7.55
C ARG A 114 -25.49 -2.03 -8.38
N GLU A 115 -26.47 -2.77 -8.91
CA GLU A 115 -27.49 -2.22 -9.80
C GLU A 115 -28.72 -1.69 -9.06
N ASP A 116 -28.88 -2.02 -7.78
CA ASP A 116 -30.02 -1.61 -6.99
C ASP A 116 -29.78 -0.21 -6.42
N GLU A 117 -30.51 0.79 -6.93
CA GLU A 117 -30.56 2.18 -6.48
C GLU A 117 -29.22 2.94 -6.44
N PRO A 118 -28.65 3.31 -7.60
CA PRO A 118 -27.29 3.90 -7.70
C PRO A 118 -27.09 5.20 -6.89
N GLN A 119 -28.16 5.92 -6.56
CA GLN A 119 -28.03 7.18 -5.81
C GLN A 119 -27.98 6.97 -4.29
N ILE A 120 -28.72 5.99 -3.75
CA ILE A 120 -28.77 5.71 -2.31
C ILE A 120 -27.49 5.02 -1.87
N ASN A 121 -26.98 4.07 -2.66
CA ASN A 121 -25.81 3.26 -2.32
C ASN A 121 -24.46 3.92 -2.67
N ARG A 122 -24.43 5.12 -3.29
CA ARG A 122 -23.20 5.75 -3.79
C ARG A 122 -22.09 5.85 -2.75
N GLN A 123 -22.42 6.16 -1.50
CA GLN A 123 -21.44 6.30 -0.42
C GLN A 123 -20.83 4.94 -0.02
N LEU A 124 -21.68 3.92 0.10
CA LEU A 124 -21.24 2.55 0.38
C LEU A 124 -20.36 2.02 -0.76
N GLU A 125 -20.80 2.18 -2.01
CA GLU A 125 -20.06 1.77 -3.20
C GLU A 125 -18.69 2.45 -3.31
N GLN A 126 -18.60 3.74 -2.95
CA GLN A 126 -17.33 4.46 -2.92
C GLN A 126 -16.36 3.84 -1.91
N LEU A 127 -16.83 3.47 -0.72
CA LEU A 127 -16.00 2.82 0.29
C LEU A 127 -15.61 1.40 -0.12
N CYS A 128 -16.52 0.63 -0.71
CA CYS A 128 -16.20 -0.70 -1.25
C CYS A 128 -15.18 -0.62 -2.38
N ASN A 129 -15.25 0.37 -3.27
CA ASN A 129 -14.22 0.61 -4.29
C ASN A 129 -12.85 0.92 -3.66
N THR A 130 -12.83 1.71 -2.57
CA THR A 130 -11.61 2.04 -1.85
C THR A 130 -10.98 0.78 -1.22
N ALA A 131 -11.78 -0.06 -0.60
CA ALA A 131 -11.33 -1.33 -0.03
C ALA A 131 -10.88 -2.34 -1.10
N ALA A 132 -11.61 -2.43 -2.23
CA ALA A 132 -11.25 -3.29 -3.36
C ALA A 132 -9.88 -2.91 -3.95
N ALA A 133 -9.58 -1.61 -4.05
CA ALA A 133 -8.27 -1.13 -4.49
C ALA A 133 -7.16 -1.55 -3.51
N GLU A 134 -7.41 -1.52 -2.21
CA GLU A 134 -6.46 -1.99 -1.18
C GLU A 134 -6.25 -3.51 -1.25
N ILE A 135 -7.30 -4.29 -1.53
CA ILE A 135 -7.21 -5.75 -1.71
C ILE A 135 -6.42 -6.10 -2.97
N GLN A 136 -6.71 -5.46 -4.11
CA GLN A 136 -6.08 -5.78 -5.39
C GLN A 136 -4.64 -5.27 -5.49
N LEU A 137 -4.36 -4.10 -4.91
CA LEU A 137 -3.08 -3.39 -4.93
C LEU A 137 -2.65 -3.08 -3.49
N PRO A 138 -2.28 -4.12 -2.70
CA PRO A 138 -1.98 -3.98 -1.27
C PRO A 138 -0.89 -2.95 -1.02
N TYR A 139 -1.16 -1.97 -0.14
CA TYR A 139 -0.20 -0.89 0.15
C TYR A 139 1.17 -1.44 0.53
N ALA A 140 1.21 -2.41 1.43
CA ALA A 140 2.44 -2.97 1.96
C ALA A 140 3.42 -3.53 0.90
N VAL A 141 2.93 -3.86 -0.29
CA VAL A 141 3.75 -4.37 -1.40
C VAL A 141 3.77 -3.42 -2.57
N PHE A 142 2.60 -2.90 -2.96
CA PHE A 142 2.46 -2.04 -4.13
C PHE A 142 3.22 -0.72 -3.98
N SER A 143 3.32 -0.14 -2.76
CA SER A 143 4.08 1.10 -2.53
C SER A 143 5.56 0.96 -2.90
N ASN A 144 6.18 -0.15 -2.51
CA ASN A 144 7.57 -0.42 -2.87
C ASN A 144 7.74 -0.61 -4.39
N ASP A 145 6.88 -1.40 -5.01
CA ASP A 145 6.91 -1.62 -6.46
C ASP A 145 6.69 -0.32 -7.25
N ALA A 146 5.75 0.53 -6.80
CA ALA A 146 5.44 1.81 -7.43
C ALA A 146 6.62 2.80 -7.34
N ASN A 147 7.26 2.90 -6.16
CA ASN A 147 8.39 3.81 -5.97
C ASN A 147 9.66 3.38 -6.72
N THR A 148 9.76 2.10 -7.07
CA THR A 148 10.88 1.55 -7.84
C THR A 148 10.60 1.42 -9.32
N ALA A 149 9.34 1.46 -9.73
CA ALA A 149 8.96 1.44 -11.14
C ALA A 149 9.47 2.70 -11.85
N ARG A 150 9.77 2.54 -13.16
CA ARG A 150 10.07 3.68 -14.02
C ARG A 150 8.87 4.64 -14.00
N PRO A 151 9.06 5.94 -13.71
CA PRO A 151 7.98 6.92 -13.74
C PRO A 151 7.60 7.27 -15.19
N SER A 152 6.89 6.37 -15.83
CA SER A 152 6.44 6.47 -17.24
C SER A 152 5.20 5.60 -17.44
N ILE A 153 4.54 5.77 -18.60
CA ILE A 153 3.39 4.93 -18.95
C ILE A 153 3.78 3.44 -19.04
N GLU A 154 4.97 3.13 -19.54
CA GLU A 154 5.47 1.77 -19.64
C GLU A 154 5.62 1.13 -18.25
N GLY A 155 6.20 1.86 -17.29
CA GLY A 155 6.31 1.38 -15.92
C GLY A 155 4.94 1.15 -15.25
N LEU A 156 3.95 1.99 -15.54
CA LEU A 156 2.58 1.79 -15.04
C LEU A 156 1.89 0.61 -15.73
N ILE A 157 2.16 0.34 -17.01
CA ILE A 157 1.68 -0.86 -17.72
C ILE A 157 2.31 -2.13 -17.12
N GLU A 158 3.61 -2.10 -16.81
CA GLU A 158 4.30 -3.21 -16.15
C GLU A 158 3.67 -3.53 -14.78
N LEU A 159 3.38 -2.50 -13.97
CA LEU A 159 2.64 -2.66 -12.71
C LEU A 159 1.24 -3.23 -12.94
N ALA A 160 0.48 -2.71 -13.91
CA ALA A 160 -0.85 -3.21 -14.23
C ALA A 160 -0.83 -4.69 -14.64
N THR A 161 0.17 -5.10 -15.40
CA THR A 161 0.39 -6.49 -15.82
C THR A 161 0.77 -7.37 -14.63
N LYS A 162 1.73 -6.92 -13.81
CA LYS A 162 2.21 -7.63 -12.63
C LYS A 162 1.09 -7.93 -11.63
N TYR A 163 0.21 -6.95 -11.39
CA TYR A 163 -0.89 -7.07 -10.43
C TYR A 163 -2.20 -7.56 -11.07
N LYS A 164 -2.25 -7.79 -12.39
CA LYS A 164 -3.49 -8.09 -13.12
C LYS A 164 -4.62 -7.11 -12.79
N ALA A 165 -4.28 -5.84 -12.69
CA ALA A 165 -5.19 -4.74 -12.42
C ALA A 165 -5.47 -3.93 -13.69
N SER A 166 -6.54 -3.12 -13.69
CA SER A 166 -6.74 -2.16 -14.78
C SER A 166 -5.70 -1.04 -14.67
N LEU A 167 -5.29 -0.48 -15.83
CA LEU A 167 -4.35 0.64 -15.84
C LEU A 167 -4.89 1.84 -15.04
N GLU A 168 -6.19 2.09 -15.10
CA GLU A 168 -6.85 3.15 -14.34
C GLU A 168 -6.78 2.91 -12.82
N SER A 169 -6.97 1.67 -12.36
CA SER A 169 -6.78 1.32 -10.94
C SER A 169 -5.34 1.54 -10.50
N VAL A 170 -4.37 1.16 -11.35
CA VAL A 170 -2.94 1.41 -11.09
C VAL A 170 -2.64 2.90 -11.07
N PHE A 171 -3.20 3.69 -11.97
CA PHE A 171 -3.03 5.14 -12.01
C PHE A 171 -3.45 5.78 -10.70
N ILE A 172 -4.67 5.49 -10.23
CA ILE A 172 -5.19 6.03 -8.98
C ILE A 172 -4.29 5.60 -7.81
N ARG A 173 -3.99 4.29 -7.73
CA ARG A 173 -3.19 3.76 -6.63
C ARG A 173 -1.76 4.28 -6.63
N TYR A 174 -1.17 4.47 -7.80
CA TYR A 174 0.17 5.04 -7.96
C TYR A 174 0.26 6.42 -7.30
N THR A 175 -0.68 7.34 -7.58
CA THR A 175 -0.67 8.67 -6.95
C THR A 175 -0.88 8.65 -5.44
N GLU A 176 -1.51 7.61 -4.90
CA GLU A 176 -1.72 7.47 -3.45
C GLU A 176 -0.47 7.02 -2.69
N VAL A 177 0.44 6.28 -3.37
CA VAL A 177 1.55 5.61 -2.70
C VAL A 177 2.93 6.10 -3.12
N ILE A 178 3.03 6.90 -4.19
CA ILE A 178 4.31 7.40 -4.69
C ILE A 178 4.81 8.56 -3.84
N ASP A 179 6.10 8.55 -3.53
CA ASP A 179 6.75 9.64 -2.79
C ASP A 179 7.18 10.81 -3.69
N LYS A 180 7.09 10.62 -5.00
CA LYS A 180 7.49 11.62 -5.99
C LYS A 180 6.31 12.49 -6.41
N PRO A 181 6.53 13.77 -6.75
CA PRO A 181 5.47 14.61 -7.27
C PRO A 181 5.01 14.11 -8.63
N CYS A 182 3.75 13.79 -8.75
CA CYS A 182 3.07 13.43 -9.99
C CYS A 182 1.60 13.73 -9.92
N ALA A 183 0.96 13.83 -11.07
CA ALA A 183 -0.49 13.80 -11.18
C ALA A 183 -0.94 12.90 -12.31
N ILE A 184 -2.14 12.37 -12.17
CA ILE A 184 -2.84 11.62 -13.21
C ILE A 184 -4.17 12.31 -13.50
N LEU A 185 -4.41 12.56 -14.78
CA LEU A 185 -5.68 13.08 -15.27
C LEU A 185 -6.33 12.03 -16.16
N ILE A 186 -7.63 11.88 -16.03
CA ILE A 186 -8.44 11.06 -16.94
C ILE A 186 -9.30 11.99 -17.77
N GLY A 187 -9.11 11.94 -19.08
CA GLY A 187 -9.83 12.74 -20.05
C GLY A 187 -10.80 11.89 -20.89
N ILE A 188 -11.89 12.51 -21.31
CA ILE A 188 -12.90 11.92 -22.19
C ILE A 188 -12.96 12.75 -23.47
N PHE A 189 -12.86 12.07 -24.63
CA PHE A 189 -13.10 12.71 -25.92
C PHE A 189 -14.59 13.05 -26.08
N GLN A 190 -14.86 14.31 -26.32
CA GLN A 190 -16.21 14.81 -26.58
C GLN A 190 -16.56 14.71 -28.09
N THR A 191 -17.82 14.93 -28.44
CA THR A 191 -18.32 14.86 -29.83
C THR A 191 -17.69 15.89 -30.75
N ASP A 192 -17.20 17.01 -30.20
CA ASP A 192 -16.47 18.07 -30.90
C ASP A 192 -14.96 17.80 -30.97
N SER A 193 -14.54 16.57 -30.69
CA SER A 193 -13.13 16.10 -30.67
C SER A 193 -12.26 16.76 -29.59
N LYS A 194 -12.82 17.46 -28.64
CA LYS A 194 -12.10 17.99 -27.48
C LYS A 194 -11.90 16.91 -26.43
N ILE A 195 -10.78 16.99 -25.69
CA ILE A 195 -10.56 16.19 -24.48
C ILE A 195 -10.91 17.05 -23.27
N VAL A 196 -11.92 16.63 -22.53
CA VAL A 196 -12.32 17.26 -21.26
C VAL A 196 -11.92 16.34 -20.12
N ILE A 197 -11.28 16.90 -19.09
CA ILE A 197 -10.88 16.14 -17.90
C ILE A 197 -12.12 15.76 -17.08
N ASP A 198 -12.30 14.46 -16.88
CA ASP A 198 -13.37 13.86 -16.09
C ASP A 198 -13.02 13.94 -14.59
N TYR A 199 -11.80 13.52 -14.26
CA TYR A 199 -11.25 13.68 -12.92
C TYR A 199 -9.71 13.61 -12.94
N TYR A 200 -9.12 14.01 -11.81
CA TYR A 200 -7.68 13.92 -11.62
C TYR A 200 -7.33 13.46 -10.19
N LYS A 201 -6.11 12.96 -10.04
CA LYS A 201 -5.48 12.66 -8.76
C LYS A 201 -4.04 13.17 -8.79
N ALA A 202 -3.61 13.80 -7.72
CA ALA A 202 -2.24 14.22 -7.53
C ALA A 202 -1.62 13.50 -6.33
N SER A 203 -0.32 13.24 -6.38
CA SER A 203 0.42 12.72 -5.24
C SER A 203 0.49 13.76 -4.13
N LYS A 204 0.77 13.33 -2.90
CA LYS A 204 0.86 14.19 -1.71
C LYS A 204 1.81 15.38 -1.89
N HIS A 205 2.85 15.21 -2.71
CA HIS A 205 3.90 16.21 -2.92
C HIS A 205 3.70 17.06 -4.19
N PHE A 206 2.56 16.93 -4.86
CA PHE A 206 2.27 17.66 -6.10
C PHE A 206 0.98 18.48 -5.95
N ASN A 207 1.16 19.78 -5.80
CA ASN A 207 0.03 20.71 -5.66
C ASN A 207 -0.47 21.15 -7.03
N LEU A 208 -1.31 20.31 -7.66
CA LEU A 208 -2.00 20.62 -8.91
C LEU A 208 -3.47 20.90 -8.64
N GLN A 209 -3.97 22.00 -9.18
CA GLN A 209 -5.39 22.30 -9.21
C GLN A 209 -5.87 22.31 -10.65
N VAL A 210 -6.77 21.41 -10.98
CA VAL A 210 -7.39 21.33 -12.31
C VAL A 210 -8.80 21.89 -12.18
N PRO A 211 -9.15 22.96 -12.95
CA PRO A 211 -10.51 23.50 -12.96
C PRO A 211 -11.54 22.47 -13.42
N ASP A 212 -12.77 22.60 -12.95
CA ASP A 212 -13.88 21.81 -13.46
C ASP A 212 -14.01 21.98 -14.98
N SER A 213 -14.24 20.88 -15.68
CA SER A 213 -14.37 20.86 -17.13
C SER A 213 -13.14 21.40 -17.91
N PHE A 214 -11.94 21.25 -17.31
CA PHE A 214 -10.70 21.66 -17.99
C PHE A 214 -10.56 20.95 -19.34
N GLU A 215 -10.40 21.74 -20.41
CA GLU A 215 -10.11 21.24 -21.75
C GLU A 215 -8.59 21.11 -21.93
N VAL A 216 -8.12 19.93 -22.36
CA VAL A 216 -6.72 19.72 -22.73
C VAL A 216 -6.37 20.63 -23.91
N PRO A 217 -5.22 21.33 -23.90
CA PRO A 217 -4.82 22.20 -25.00
C PRO A 217 -4.85 21.48 -26.35
N SER A 218 -5.40 22.10 -27.38
CA SER A 218 -5.64 21.49 -28.69
C SER A 218 -4.38 21.05 -29.42
N ASN A 219 -3.21 21.61 -29.07
CA ASN A 219 -1.89 21.22 -29.58
C ASN A 219 -1.26 20.06 -28.83
N SER A 220 -1.88 19.56 -27.75
CA SER A 220 -1.34 18.44 -26.98
C SER A 220 -1.34 17.14 -27.78
N LYS A 221 -0.27 16.36 -27.64
CA LYS A 221 -0.18 15.02 -28.21
C LYS A 221 -1.11 14.00 -27.55
N ALA A 222 -1.77 14.34 -26.44
CA ALA A 222 -2.80 13.50 -25.85
C ALA A 222 -3.92 13.17 -26.84
N TYR A 223 -4.17 14.06 -27.81
CA TYR A 223 -5.16 13.85 -28.88
C TYR A 223 -4.82 12.69 -29.83
N GLU A 224 -3.58 12.23 -29.86
CA GLU A 224 -3.15 11.06 -30.63
C GLU A 224 -3.65 9.74 -30.00
N CYS A 225 -4.00 9.75 -28.70
CA CYS A 225 -4.35 8.57 -27.91
C CYS A 225 -5.84 8.19 -28.02
N THR A 226 -6.38 8.11 -29.23
CA THR A 226 -7.82 7.87 -29.52
C THR A 226 -8.28 6.42 -29.31
N SER A 227 -7.34 5.49 -29.17
CA SER A 227 -7.63 4.06 -29.01
C SER A 227 -6.88 3.48 -27.81
N PRO A 228 -7.44 2.48 -27.11
CA PRO A 228 -6.77 1.84 -26.00
C PRO A 228 -5.37 1.32 -26.35
N GLY A 229 -4.38 1.68 -25.55
CA GLY A 229 -2.98 1.30 -25.74
C GLY A 229 -2.16 2.24 -26.62
N TRP A 230 -2.76 3.21 -27.31
CA TRP A 230 -2.01 4.23 -28.03
C TRP A 230 -1.39 5.21 -27.04
N THR A 231 -0.10 5.50 -27.21
CA THR A 231 0.68 6.34 -26.28
C THR A 231 1.25 7.56 -26.98
N SER A 232 1.40 8.64 -26.23
CA SER A 232 2.15 9.82 -26.67
C SER A 232 2.97 10.40 -25.54
N ARG A 233 3.97 11.23 -25.89
CA ARG A 233 4.82 11.94 -24.95
C ARG A 233 5.10 13.35 -25.46
N GLU A 234 5.06 14.30 -24.54
CA GLU A 234 5.41 15.70 -24.82
C GLU A 234 6.03 16.35 -23.58
N SER A 235 6.66 17.50 -23.78
CA SER A 235 7.11 18.38 -22.70
C SER A 235 6.48 19.73 -22.97
N GLU A 236 5.53 20.13 -22.15
CA GLU A 236 4.66 21.27 -22.39
C GLU A 236 4.29 21.99 -21.09
N SER A 237 3.91 23.26 -21.23
CA SER A 237 3.27 24.02 -20.17
C SER A 237 1.81 24.23 -20.52
N TRP A 238 0.91 23.56 -19.79
CA TRP A 238 -0.51 23.85 -19.87
C TRP A 238 -0.87 24.99 -18.91
N GLY A 239 -1.94 25.73 -19.19
CA GLY A 239 -2.34 26.89 -18.38
C GLY A 239 -2.57 26.60 -16.88
N ILE A 240 -2.71 25.31 -16.48
CA ILE A 240 -2.83 24.84 -15.10
C ILE A 240 -1.47 24.76 -14.36
N PHE A 241 -0.33 24.92 -15.04
CA PHE A 241 1.01 24.67 -14.50
C PHE A 241 1.78 25.95 -14.12
N LYS A 242 1.13 27.08 -13.95
CA LYS A 242 1.78 28.36 -13.55
C LYS A 242 3.04 28.69 -14.36
N ASN A 243 3.05 28.43 -15.66
CA ASN A 243 4.16 28.64 -16.61
C ASN A 243 5.38 27.72 -16.40
N GLU A 244 5.26 26.61 -15.70
CA GLU A 244 6.28 25.58 -15.63
C GLU A 244 6.04 24.52 -16.72
N GLU A 245 7.12 23.94 -17.22
CA GLU A 245 7.05 22.80 -18.17
C GLU A 245 7.04 21.47 -17.41
N TYR A 246 6.27 20.53 -17.92
CA TYR A 246 6.13 19.19 -17.38
C TYR A 246 6.32 18.13 -18.46
N ASN A 247 6.84 16.98 -18.04
CA ASN A 247 6.77 15.78 -18.88
C ASN A 247 5.34 15.21 -18.79
N ILE A 248 4.69 15.15 -19.92
CA ILE A 248 3.32 14.66 -20.07
C ILE A 248 3.35 13.37 -20.88
N PHE A 249 2.84 12.31 -20.30
CA PHE A 249 2.74 11.00 -20.93
C PHE A 249 1.27 10.64 -21.04
N SER A 250 0.79 10.30 -22.21
CA SER A 250 -0.61 9.96 -22.43
C SER A 250 -0.79 8.56 -22.96
N ILE A 251 -1.89 7.91 -22.62
CA ILE A 251 -2.29 6.60 -23.13
C ILE A 251 -3.80 6.51 -23.27
N GLY A 252 -4.25 6.02 -24.42
CA GLY A 252 -5.64 5.65 -24.62
C GLY A 252 -6.05 4.53 -23.66
N ILE A 253 -7.15 4.69 -22.95
CA ILE A 253 -7.72 3.70 -22.03
C ILE A 253 -9.11 3.26 -22.49
N SER A 254 -9.57 2.09 -21.98
CA SER A 254 -10.88 1.56 -22.36
C SER A 254 -12.00 2.55 -22.03
N PRO A 255 -12.98 2.73 -22.93
CA PRO A 255 -14.14 3.60 -22.69
C PRO A 255 -15.02 3.07 -21.56
N TYR A 256 -15.82 3.94 -20.97
CA TYR A 256 -16.91 3.51 -20.08
C TYR A 256 -17.97 2.76 -20.89
N ARG A 257 -18.58 1.73 -20.31
CA ARG A 257 -19.63 0.95 -20.98
C ARG A 257 -20.87 1.76 -21.37
N ARG A 258 -21.14 2.83 -20.62
CA ARG A 258 -22.40 3.59 -20.76
C ARG A 258 -22.42 4.47 -22.01
N ASP A 259 -21.30 5.03 -22.42
CA ASP A 259 -21.26 6.02 -23.50
C ASP A 259 -20.27 5.68 -24.62
N ASN A 260 -19.45 4.67 -24.42
CA ASN A 260 -18.44 4.18 -25.38
C ASN A 260 -17.50 5.27 -25.95
N LYS A 261 -17.39 6.42 -25.25
CA LYS A 261 -16.50 7.51 -25.67
C LYS A 261 -15.04 7.13 -25.43
N PRO A 262 -14.13 7.43 -26.37
CA PRO A 262 -12.71 7.24 -26.15
C PRO A 262 -12.24 8.01 -24.91
N ARG A 263 -11.28 7.43 -24.19
CA ARG A 263 -10.73 8.00 -22.95
C ARG A 263 -9.20 7.98 -23.02
N VAL A 264 -8.59 8.93 -22.34
CA VAL A 264 -7.14 9.04 -22.23
C VAL A 264 -6.74 9.18 -20.76
N GLY A 265 -5.72 8.40 -20.37
CA GLY A 265 -5.02 8.58 -19.11
C GLY A 265 -3.75 9.40 -19.34
N ILE A 266 -3.52 10.41 -18.53
CA ILE A 266 -2.43 11.38 -18.71
C ILE A 266 -1.64 11.42 -17.40
N LEU A 267 -0.36 11.03 -17.46
CA LEU A 267 0.60 11.14 -16.37
C LEU A 267 1.41 12.41 -16.52
N ILE A 268 1.44 13.25 -15.50
CA ILE A 268 2.18 14.51 -15.45
C ILE A 268 3.30 14.39 -14.41
N LEU A 269 4.54 14.69 -14.84
CA LEU A 269 5.74 14.67 -14.01
C LEU A 269 6.51 15.98 -14.16
N PRO A 270 7.05 16.58 -13.08
CA PRO A 270 7.92 17.75 -13.18
C PRO A 270 9.14 17.49 -14.08
N MET A 271 9.56 18.50 -14.86
CA MET A 271 10.75 18.40 -15.73
C MET A 271 12.07 18.48 -14.95
N HIS A 272 12.09 19.28 -13.92
CA HIS A 272 13.25 19.52 -13.07
C HIS A 272 12.91 19.28 -11.62
N GLU A 273 13.15 18.08 -11.16
CA GLU A 273 13.61 17.89 -9.82
C GLU A 273 15.01 17.28 -9.91
N GLN A 274 15.96 17.97 -9.39
CA GLN A 274 16.94 17.32 -8.54
C GLN A 274 16.07 16.63 -7.48
N GLN A 275 15.58 15.44 -7.82
CA GLN A 275 14.78 14.61 -6.97
C GLN A 275 15.68 14.13 -5.83
N LYS A 276 15.88 15.00 -4.84
CA LYS A 276 15.99 14.50 -3.50
C LYS A 276 14.62 13.89 -3.21
N SER A 277 14.48 12.62 -3.54
CA SER A 277 13.32 11.88 -3.07
C SER A 277 13.35 11.98 -1.56
N ILE A 278 12.29 12.51 -0.98
CA ILE A 278 12.17 12.66 0.48
C ILE A 278 12.37 11.29 1.16
N SER A 279 12.07 10.19 0.46
CA SER A 279 12.30 8.82 0.91
C SER A 279 13.76 8.37 0.85
N GLU A 280 14.56 8.84 -0.12
CA GLU A 280 15.96 8.40 -0.27
C GLU A 280 16.85 8.87 0.90
N ASP A 281 16.59 10.05 1.44
CA ASP A 281 17.30 10.57 2.61
C ASP A 281 16.82 9.94 3.94
N ARG A 282 15.72 9.20 3.96
CA ARG A 282 15.10 8.70 5.20
C ARG A 282 15.28 7.22 5.46
N ILE A 283 15.44 6.39 4.42
CA ILE A 283 15.87 5.00 4.58
C ILE A 283 17.35 4.91 4.23
N VAL A 284 18.17 4.61 5.23
CA VAL A 284 19.61 4.41 5.06
C VAL A 284 19.90 2.92 5.24
N LEU A 285 20.48 2.30 4.22
CA LEU A 285 21.02 0.94 4.33
C LEU A 285 22.48 1.01 4.79
N GLU A 286 22.77 0.32 5.86
CA GLU A 286 24.11 0.25 6.43
C GLU A 286 24.61 -1.19 6.56
N TYR A 287 25.89 -1.43 6.22
CA TYR A 287 26.56 -2.67 6.60
C TYR A 287 27.14 -2.50 7.99
N GLY A 288 26.65 -3.28 8.95
CA GLY A 288 27.11 -3.16 10.33
C GLY A 288 26.24 -3.91 11.34
N ASP A 289 26.47 -3.61 12.60
CA ASP A 289 25.77 -4.19 13.75
C ASP A 289 24.69 -3.21 14.24
N ALA A 290 23.41 -3.53 14.07
CA ALA A 290 22.30 -2.71 14.51
C ALA A 290 22.27 -2.50 16.04
N THR A 291 22.97 -3.30 16.83
CA THR A 291 23.11 -3.06 18.28
C THR A 291 24.06 -1.91 18.61
N LYS A 292 24.76 -1.38 17.61
CA LYS A 292 25.68 -0.24 17.71
C LYS A 292 25.25 0.85 16.72
N PRO A 293 24.10 1.50 16.96
CA PRO A 293 23.54 2.45 16.02
C PRO A 293 24.48 3.64 15.79
N ARG A 294 24.62 4.05 14.53
CA ARG A 294 25.50 5.15 14.11
C ARG A 294 24.73 6.46 14.01
N GLY A 295 25.46 7.55 13.92
CA GLY A 295 24.91 8.90 13.75
C GLY A 295 24.80 9.69 15.05
N ASN A 296 24.38 10.95 14.92
CA ASN A 296 24.22 11.88 16.04
C ASN A 296 22.77 11.90 16.55
N GLY A 297 22.55 12.43 17.74
CA GLY A 297 21.22 12.55 18.34
C GLY A 297 20.71 11.29 19.01
N ILE A 298 19.43 11.30 19.35
CA ILE A 298 18.77 10.17 20.02
C ILE A 298 18.46 9.07 19.00
N LYS A 299 18.64 7.83 19.41
CA LYS A 299 18.49 6.65 18.58
C LYS A 299 17.59 5.62 19.26
N ILE A 300 16.67 5.04 18.50
CA ILE A 300 15.83 3.92 18.94
C ILE A 300 16.23 2.68 18.16
N ILE A 301 16.69 1.63 18.86
CA ILE A 301 16.96 0.31 18.29
C ILE A 301 15.67 -0.50 18.34
N ALA A 302 15.06 -0.80 17.19
CA ALA A 302 13.82 -1.55 17.12
C ALA A 302 14.05 -3.05 16.99
N GLN A 303 13.30 -3.84 17.77
CA GLN A 303 13.39 -5.30 17.85
C GLN A 303 12.00 -5.94 17.90
N VAL A 304 11.76 -6.96 17.05
CA VAL A 304 10.61 -7.85 17.21
C VAL A 304 10.91 -8.91 18.26
N VAL A 305 10.00 -9.07 19.23
CA VAL A 305 10.06 -10.10 20.28
C VAL A 305 8.86 -11.03 20.18
N ASN A 306 8.95 -12.20 20.87
CA ASN A 306 7.95 -13.27 20.76
C ASN A 306 7.23 -13.51 22.10
N THR A 307 6.06 -14.16 22.02
CA THR A 307 5.23 -14.48 23.19
C THR A 307 5.86 -15.43 24.21
N SER A 308 7.01 -16.06 23.90
CA SER A 308 7.73 -16.93 24.84
C SER A 308 8.67 -16.17 25.77
N GLY A 309 8.87 -14.87 25.59
CA GLY A 309 9.66 -14.03 26.49
C GLY A 309 11.19 -14.20 26.41
N GLY A 310 11.69 -14.87 25.38
CA GLY A 310 13.12 -15.18 25.28
C GLY A 310 13.92 -14.26 24.34
N LEU A 311 15.15 -13.89 24.77
CA LEU A 311 16.15 -13.17 23.95
C LEU A 311 17.37 -14.05 23.61
N GLY A 312 17.19 -15.37 23.57
CA GLY A 312 18.30 -16.35 23.52
C GLY A 312 18.98 -16.51 22.18
N ILE A 313 18.45 -16.00 21.06
CA ILE A 313 18.91 -16.27 19.70
C ILE A 313 19.00 -14.98 18.87
N GLY A 314 19.96 -14.95 17.93
CA GLY A 314 20.08 -13.91 16.91
C GLY A 314 20.27 -12.50 17.46
N PHE A 315 19.54 -11.55 16.91
CA PHE A 315 19.65 -10.13 17.27
C PHE A 315 19.33 -9.85 18.74
N GLY A 316 18.31 -10.52 19.31
CA GLY A 316 17.94 -10.37 20.71
C GLY A 316 19.07 -10.77 21.67
N LYS A 317 19.80 -11.85 21.35
CA LYS A 317 20.98 -12.28 22.13
C LYS A 317 22.10 -11.24 22.05
N ALA A 318 22.38 -10.71 20.87
CA ALA A 318 23.41 -9.69 20.68
C ALA A 318 23.05 -8.39 21.43
N LEU A 319 21.78 -7.99 21.37
CA LEU A 319 21.26 -6.81 22.04
C LEU A 319 21.35 -6.95 23.57
N ALA A 320 20.94 -8.09 24.12
CA ALA A 320 21.03 -8.39 25.56
C ALA A 320 22.50 -8.46 26.05
N LYS A 321 23.44 -8.89 25.17
CA LYS A 321 24.87 -8.87 25.50
C LYS A 321 25.43 -7.46 25.57
N ASN A 322 25.05 -6.58 24.63
CA ASN A 322 25.53 -5.19 24.59
C ASN A 322 24.84 -4.30 25.62
N TYR A 323 23.58 -4.60 25.93
CA TYR A 323 22.76 -3.86 26.88
C TYR A 323 22.04 -4.81 27.86
N PRO A 324 22.68 -5.24 28.95
CA PRO A 324 22.11 -6.22 29.89
C PRO A 324 20.75 -5.80 30.50
N VAL A 325 20.49 -4.51 30.62
CA VAL A 325 19.21 -3.96 31.09
C VAL A 325 18.04 -4.42 30.20
N VAL A 326 18.26 -4.61 28.90
CA VAL A 326 17.22 -5.04 27.96
C VAL A 326 16.66 -6.43 28.33
N LYS A 327 17.54 -7.34 28.78
CA LYS A 327 17.12 -8.67 29.22
C LYS A 327 16.29 -8.56 30.51
N LYS A 328 16.74 -7.77 31.48
CA LYS A 328 16.05 -7.57 32.75
C LYS A 328 14.66 -6.96 32.57
N GLU A 329 14.56 -5.92 31.77
CA GLU A 329 13.26 -5.27 31.49
C GLU A 329 12.33 -6.17 30.64
N MET A 330 12.87 -6.98 29.73
CA MET A 330 12.10 -8.00 29.01
C MET A 330 11.50 -9.05 29.95
N GLU A 331 12.29 -9.58 30.90
CA GLU A 331 11.84 -10.56 31.88
C GLU A 331 10.75 -9.97 32.79
N LYS A 332 10.91 -8.71 33.22
CA LYS A 332 9.92 -7.97 33.99
C LYS A 332 8.62 -7.78 33.19
N TRP A 333 8.73 -7.33 31.93
CA TRP A 333 7.57 -7.15 31.06
C TRP A 333 6.86 -8.49 30.79
N HIS A 334 7.61 -9.56 30.49
CA HIS A 334 7.05 -10.89 30.28
C HIS A 334 6.33 -11.45 31.51
N SER A 335 6.75 -11.09 32.73
CA SER A 335 6.06 -11.49 33.95
C SER A 335 4.73 -10.76 34.15
N ASN A 336 4.56 -9.57 33.61
CA ASN A 336 3.29 -8.83 33.61
C ASN A 336 2.37 -9.31 32.48
N LYS A 337 1.61 -10.38 32.74
CA LYS A 337 0.75 -11.01 31.74
C LYS A 337 -0.38 -10.11 31.24
N GLY A 338 -0.77 -9.09 31.97
CA GLY A 338 -1.79 -8.12 31.58
C GLY A 338 -1.30 -7.15 30.50
N ASP A 339 0.00 -6.91 30.44
CA ASP A 339 0.63 -5.98 29.48
C ASP A 339 1.42 -6.71 28.38
N TYR A 340 1.89 -7.93 28.63
CA TYR A 340 2.62 -8.74 27.65
C TYR A 340 1.67 -9.41 26.65
N ILE A 341 1.05 -8.60 25.81
CA ILE A 341 0.04 -8.97 24.81
C ILE A 341 0.54 -8.60 23.41
N LEU A 342 0.25 -9.44 22.41
CA LEU A 342 0.60 -9.17 21.01
C LEU A 342 0.08 -7.78 20.58
N GLY A 343 0.94 -7.01 19.91
CA GLY A 343 0.68 -5.63 19.52
C GLY A 343 1.16 -4.57 20.51
N ASN A 344 1.53 -4.98 21.74
CA ASN A 344 2.11 -4.07 22.73
C ASN A 344 3.62 -3.92 22.55
N THR A 345 4.15 -2.86 23.14
CA THR A 345 5.56 -2.46 23.01
C THR A 345 6.17 -2.13 24.36
N ASN A 346 7.50 -2.15 24.43
CA ASN A 346 8.25 -1.77 25.59
C ASN A 346 9.45 -0.89 25.19
N LEU A 347 9.49 0.34 25.68
CA LEU A 347 10.59 1.29 25.44
C LEU A 347 11.55 1.29 26.64
N ILE A 348 12.82 1.00 26.38
CA ILE A 348 13.88 0.83 27.39
C ILE A 348 14.99 1.82 27.08
N GLN A 349 15.27 2.76 27.98
CA GLN A 349 16.47 3.58 27.90
C GLN A 349 17.69 2.76 28.28
N VAL A 350 18.69 2.69 27.42
CA VAL A 350 19.92 1.91 27.66
C VAL A 350 21.14 2.78 27.92
N ASN A 351 21.12 4.02 27.46
CA ASN A 351 22.06 5.10 27.83
C ASN A 351 21.45 6.48 27.48
N ASP A 352 22.20 7.55 27.65
CA ASP A 352 21.70 8.94 27.48
C ASP A 352 21.15 9.25 26.09
N THR A 353 21.61 8.54 25.04
CA THR A 353 21.25 8.80 23.64
C THR A 353 20.63 7.61 22.93
N THR A 354 20.47 6.48 23.61
CA THR A 354 20.03 5.23 22.97
C THR A 354 18.92 4.56 23.75
N TYR A 355 17.88 4.18 23.05
CA TYR A 355 16.72 3.43 23.52
C TYR A 355 16.60 2.12 22.75
N VAL A 356 16.00 1.11 23.37
CA VAL A 356 15.58 -0.14 22.73
C VAL A 356 14.07 -0.20 22.76
N PHE A 357 13.48 -0.43 21.59
CA PHE A 357 12.03 -0.56 21.42
C PHE A 357 11.67 -1.99 21.06
N GLN A 358 11.09 -2.71 22.02
CA GLN A 358 10.65 -4.08 21.86
C GLN A 358 9.21 -4.13 21.38
N MET A 359 8.97 -4.85 20.28
CA MET A 359 7.69 -4.99 19.61
C MET A 359 7.20 -6.44 19.73
N LEU A 360 6.14 -6.69 20.50
CA LEU A 360 5.60 -8.04 20.67
C LEU A 360 4.69 -8.40 19.49
N ALA A 361 5.31 -8.81 18.39
CA ALA A 361 4.63 -9.11 17.13
C ALA A 361 4.87 -10.54 16.61
N GLN A 362 5.50 -11.42 17.42
CA GLN A 362 5.74 -12.80 17.04
C GLN A 362 5.04 -13.77 18.00
N LYS A 363 4.19 -14.66 17.46
CA LYS A 363 3.49 -15.70 18.22
C LYS A 363 4.29 -16.99 18.21
N GLY A 364 4.85 -17.37 19.37
CA GLY A 364 5.70 -18.54 19.50
C GLY A 364 7.03 -18.40 18.77
N LEU A 365 7.74 -19.52 18.59
CA LEU A 365 9.08 -19.57 18.00
C LEU A 365 9.09 -20.18 16.58
N TYR A 366 8.13 -21.03 16.25
CA TYR A 366 8.09 -21.83 15.03
C TYR A 366 6.73 -21.71 14.33
N PRO A 367 6.71 -21.89 13.00
CA PRO A 367 5.45 -21.96 12.24
C PRO A 367 4.52 -23.06 12.75
N LYS A 368 3.22 -22.84 12.63
CA LYS A 368 2.19 -23.87 12.86
C LYS A 368 1.42 -24.08 11.55
N GLY A 369 1.64 -25.21 10.90
CA GLY A 369 1.12 -25.45 9.55
C GLY A 369 1.67 -24.39 8.58
N ASN A 370 0.80 -23.72 7.84
CA ASN A 370 1.15 -22.65 6.91
C ASN A 370 1.24 -21.26 7.61
N GLU A 371 0.78 -21.15 8.85
CA GLU A 371 0.78 -19.87 9.58
C GLU A 371 2.19 -19.52 10.07
N ILE A 372 2.70 -18.37 9.64
CA ILE A 372 4.01 -17.87 10.09
C ILE A 372 3.91 -17.28 11.51
N PRO A 373 5.03 -17.33 12.28
CA PRO A 373 5.06 -16.78 13.64
C PRO A 373 4.83 -15.25 13.68
N LEU A 374 5.31 -14.51 12.69
CA LEU A 374 5.10 -13.06 12.62
C LEU A 374 3.62 -12.73 12.45
N LYS A 375 3.13 -11.77 13.21
CA LYS A 375 1.79 -11.25 13.11
C LYS A 375 1.86 -9.83 12.55
N TYR A 376 1.47 -9.69 11.27
CA TYR A 376 1.64 -8.43 10.55
C TYR A 376 0.78 -7.30 11.13
N ASN A 377 -0.46 -7.58 11.53
CA ASN A 377 -1.31 -6.57 12.16
C ASN A 377 -0.72 -6.06 13.47
N GLU A 378 -0.22 -6.96 14.30
CA GLU A 378 0.43 -6.63 15.56
C GLU A 378 1.76 -5.91 15.33
N LEU A 379 2.52 -6.29 14.30
CA LEU A 379 3.72 -5.54 13.90
C LEU A 379 3.37 -4.12 13.46
N ARG A 380 2.30 -3.96 12.68
CA ARG A 380 1.83 -2.64 12.27
C ARG A 380 1.46 -1.77 13.47
N ASN A 381 0.70 -2.30 14.43
CA ASN A 381 0.35 -1.59 15.66
C ASN A 381 1.61 -1.19 16.46
N CYS A 382 2.61 -2.06 16.51
CA CYS A 382 3.90 -1.73 17.15
C CYS A 382 4.67 -0.65 16.39
N LEU A 383 4.64 -0.65 15.04
CA LEU A 383 5.30 0.38 14.23
C LEU A 383 4.63 1.76 14.39
N ILE A 384 3.31 1.81 14.57
CA ILE A 384 2.58 3.05 14.89
C ILE A 384 3.09 3.61 16.22
N GLN A 385 3.18 2.79 17.27
CA GLN A 385 3.71 3.21 18.59
C GLN A 385 5.19 3.59 18.52
N LEU A 386 5.98 2.90 17.68
CA LEU A 386 7.38 3.26 17.43
C LEU A 386 7.49 4.65 16.76
N ALA A 387 6.58 4.97 15.84
CA ALA A 387 6.54 6.27 15.21
C ALA A 387 6.26 7.40 16.24
N GLU A 388 5.30 7.17 17.12
CA GLU A 388 4.98 8.10 18.21
C GLU A 388 6.19 8.34 19.13
N ALA A 389 6.83 7.26 19.61
CA ALA A 389 8.02 7.34 20.45
C ALA A 389 9.20 8.04 19.71
N ALA A 390 9.42 7.75 18.43
CA ALA A 390 10.47 8.38 17.65
C ALA A 390 10.22 9.88 17.45
N HIS A 391 8.97 10.29 17.27
CA HIS A 391 8.58 11.69 17.14
C HIS A 391 8.77 12.46 18.46
N GLU A 392 8.28 11.88 19.58
CA GLU A 392 8.43 12.49 20.90
C GLU A 392 9.89 12.68 21.32
N LEU A 393 10.73 11.68 21.06
CA LEU A 393 12.16 11.71 21.37
C LEU A 393 13.00 12.46 20.30
N LYS A 394 12.41 12.84 19.18
CA LYS A 394 13.11 13.34 17.98
C LYS A 394 14.25 12.40 17.57
N ALA A 395 13.98 11.12 17.58
CA ALA A 395 14.95 10.04 17.41
C ALA A 395 14.96 9.50 15.98
N SER A 396 16.13 9.03 15.53
CA SER A 396 16.24 8.14 14.39
C SER A 396 15.98 6.68 14.81
N VAL A 397 15.36 5.89 13.94
CA VAL A 397 15.09 4.48 14.16
C VAL A 397 16.17 3.62 13.50
N HIS A 398 16.67 2.61 14.21
CA HIS A 398 17.74 1.71 13.80
C HIS A 398 17.28 0.27 13.97
N MET A 399 17.39 -0.56 12.94
CA MET A 399 16.93 -1.95 13.03
C MET A 399 17.70 -2.87 12.07
N PRO A 400 17.81 -4.18 12.36
CA PRO A 400 18.13 -5.17 11.32
C PRO A 400 16.90 -5.38 10.43
N GLN A 401 16.92 -6.36 9.52
CA GLN A 401 15.71 -6.82 8.82
C GLN A 401 14.78 -7.53 9.81
N ILE A 402 14.04 -6.73 10.60
CA ILE A 402 13.13 -7.21 11.65
C ILE A 402 12.07 -8.16 11.09
N GLY A 403 11.68 -9.18 11.86
CA GLY A 403 10.61 -10.09 11.49
C GLY A 403 10.89 -11.05 10.33
N ALA A 404 11.90 -10.78 9.48
CA ALA A 404 12.18 -11.57 8.28
C ALA A 404 13.04 -12.85 8.55
N GLY A 405 13.64 -12.97 9.72
CA GLY A 405 14.47 -14.11 10.10
C GLY A 405 13.66 -15.27 10.70
N GLN A 406 13.75 -15.44 12.02
CA GLN A 406 13.09 -16.52 12.76
C GLN A 406 11.56 -16.45 12.67
N ALA A 407 10.99 -15.25 12.62
CA ALA A 407 9.55 -15.04 12.54
C ALA A 407 8.97 -15.32 11.14
N LYS A 408 9.81 -15.57 10.12
CA LYS A 408 9.41 -15.96 8.75
C LYS A 408 8.56 -14.94 7.99
N GLY A 409 8.55 -13.68 8.40
CA GLY A 409 7.87 -12.61 7.66
C GLY A 409 8.54 -12.32 6.32
N ASP A 410 7.74 -11.92 5.33
CA ASP A 410 8.24 -11.39 4.05
C ASP A 410 8.77 -9.97 4.26
N TRP A 411 10.04 -9.77 3.88
CA TRP A 411 10.69 -8.47 4.07
C TRP A 411 10.07 -7.36 3.22
N ASN A 412 9.53 -7.68 2.04
CA ASN A 412 8.89 -6.66 1.20
C ASN A 412 7.61 -6.13 1.86
N ILE A 413 6.83 -7.01 2.50
CA ILE A 413 5.65 -6.63 3.26
C ILE A 413 6.06 -5.75 4.46
N ILE A 414 7.08 -6.19 5.20
CA ILE A 414 7.61 -5.45 6.37
C ILE A 414 8.15 -4.09 5.96
N LEU A 415 8.90 -4.01 4.86
CA LEU A 415 9.45 -2.77 4.34
C LEU A 415 8.34 -1.79 3.93
N GLY A 416 7.28 -2.29 3.28
CA GLY A 416 6.10 -1.49 2.96
C GLY A 416 5.40 -0.95 4.21
N MET A 417 5.34 -1.74 5.29
CA MET A 417 4.79 -1.28 6.57
C MET A 417 5.70 -0.22 7.24
N ILE A 418 7.02 -0.39 7.19
CA ILE A 418 7.99 0.61 7.66
C ILE A 418 7.81 1.91 6.88
N HIS A 419 7.61 1.82 5.57
CA HIS A 419 7.35 2.97 4.73
C HIS A 419 6.05 3.68 5.14
N ASP A 420 4.94 2.94 5.28
CA ASP A 420 3.63 3.48 5.67
C ASP A 420 3.65 4.13 7.06
N GLU A 421 4.27 3.48 8.05
CA GLU A 421 4.13 3.91 9.44
C GLU A 421 5.29 4.79 9.95
N LEU A 422 6.47 4.77 9.31
CA LEU A 422 7.62 5.56 9.74
C LEU A 422 8.04 6.60 8.71
N ILE A 423 8.30 6.19 7.47
CA ILE A 423 8.86 7.10 6.46
C ILE A 423 7.84 8.17 6.05
N SER A 424 6.57 7.79 5.86
CA SER A 424 5.47 8.72 5.55
C SER A 424 5.25 9.79 6.63
N LYS A 425 5.71 9.50 7.87
CA LYS A 425 5.68 10.40 9.04
C LYS A 425 7.02 11.10 9.29
N GLU A 426 7.87 11.12 8.27
CA GLU A 426 9.14 11.84 8.26
C GLU A 426 10.22 11.31 9.23
N ILE A 427 10.11 10.07 9.69
CA ILE A 427 11.08 9.45 10.59
C ILE A 427 12.22 8.84 9.79
N LYS A 428 13.47 9.16 10.17
CA LYS A 428 14.67 8.56 9.59
C LYS A 428 14.84 7.13 10.09
N VAL A 429 14.96 6.16 9.16
CA VAL A 429 15.15 4.72 9.46
C VAL A 429 16.47 4.23 8.90
N ASN A 430 17.30 3.62 9.76
CA ASN A 430 18.57 2.99 9.37
C ASN A 430 18.42 1.48 9.48
N ILE A 431 18.55 0.79 8.34
CA ILE A 431 18.42 -0.67 8.25
C ILE A 431 19.82 -1.28 8.13
N TYR A 432 20.18 -2.16 9.05
CA TYR A 432 21.50 -2.76 9.14
C TYR A 432 21.55 -4.17 8.56
N LEU A 433 22.53 -4.40 7.70
CA LEU A 433 22.87 -5.69 7.14
C LEU A 433 24.22 -6.15 7.72
N LEU A 434 24.30 -7.40 8.20
CA LEU A 434 25.56 -7.93 8.69
C LEU A 434 26.53 -8.18 7.51
N PRO A 435 27.80 -7.75 7.61
CA PRO A 435 28.82 -8.05 6.61
C PRO A 435 28.96 -9.55 6.37
N GLY A 436 29.09 -9.96 5.09
CA GLY A 436 29.31 -11.36 4.70
C GLY A 436 28.05 -12.26 4.72
N LYS A 437 26.90 -11.78 5.16
CA LYS A 437 25.62 -12.45 4.89
C LYS A 437 25.14 -11.97 3.53
N ALA A 438 25.00 -12.91 2.59
CA ALA A 438 24.35 -12.63 1.33
C ALA A 438 22.96 -12.05 1.63
N TYR A 439 22.66 -10.91 1.04
CA TYR A 439 21.35 -10.34 1.01
C TYR A 439 20.37 -11.41 0.52
N ASN A 440 19.29 -11.69 1.25
CA ASN A 440 18.33 -12.73 0.86
C ASN A 440 17.80 -12.38 -0.55
N PRO A 441 18.07 -13.21 -1.59
CA PRO A 441 17.71 -12.87 -2.98
C PRO A 441 16.20 -12.84 -3.23
N LYS A 442 15.35 -13.36 -2.33
CA LYS A 442 13.91 -13.06 -2.31
C LYS A 442 13.64 -11.59 -1.97
N VAL A 443 14.62 -10.92 -1.40
CA VAL A 443 14.70 -9.48 -1.18
C VAL A 443 15.64 -8.88 -2.25
N ARG A 444 15.47 -9.20 -3.51
CA ARG A 444 15.90 -8.31 -4.59
C ARG A 444 15.00 -7.07 -4.56
N SER A 445 15.13 -6.38 -3.46
CA SER A 445 14.64 -5.03 -3.37
C SER A 445 15.54 -4.18 -4.25
N ASN A 446 14.94 -3.42 -4.99
CA ASN A 446 15.44 -2.29 -5.72
C ASN A 446 16.15 -1.22 -4.84
N LEU A 447 16.50 -1.54 -3.60
CA LEU A 447 17.39 -0.77 -2.72
C LEU A 447 18.84 -0.73 -3.24
N THR A 448 19.18 -1.52 -4.27
CA THR A 448 20.48 -1.48 -4.96
C THR A 448 20.55 -0.41 -6.07
N ILE A 449 19.50 0.33 -6.34
CA ILE A 449 19.48 1.36 -7.40
C ILE A 449 20.19 2.66 -7.00
N PHE A 450 20.64 2.77 -5.75
CA PHE A 450 21.35 3.97 -5.27
C PHE A 450 22.88 3.85 -5.29
N LYS A 451 23.45 3.11 -6.24
CA LYS A 451 24.80 3.39 -6.70
C LYS A 451 24.72 4.31 -7.91
N GLU A 452 25.28 5.49 -7.76
CA GLU A 452 25.63 6.38 -8.85
C GLU A 452 26.35 5.59 -9.94
N ASP A 453 25.67 5.30 -11.04
CA ASP A 453 26.30 5.04 -12.32
C ASP A 453 25.68 5.96 -13.36
N SER A 454 26.35 7.10 -13.50
CA SER A 454 26.23 8.06 -14.59
C SER A 454 26.81 7.46 -15.86
N THR A 455 26.08 6.63 -16.60
CA THR A 455 26.35 6.41 -18.02
C THR A 455 25.08 5.94 -18.70
N TRP A 456 24.35 6.87 -19.30
CA TRP A 456 23.30 6.57 -20.26
C TRP A 456 23.93 6.50 -21.65
N GLU A 457 24.34 5.34 -22.09
CA GLU A 457 24.59 5.07 -23.49
C GLU A 457 23.28 4.65 -24.18
N THR A 458 22.94 5.43 -25.19
CA THR A 458 21.84 5.15 -26.13
C THR A 458 22.14 3.89 -26.92
N GLY A 459 21.54 2.77 -26.54
CA GLY A 459 21.58 1.49 -27.26
C GLY A 459 20.31 1.29 -28.07
N LYS A 460 20.50 1.17 -29.37
CA LYS A 460 19.52 0.96 -30.44
C LYS A 460 18.58 -0.22 -30.15
N LEU A 461 17.29 0.04 -30.32
CA LEU A 461 16.25 -0.99 -30.48
C LEU A 461 16.37 -1.61 -31.90
N PHE A 462 16.44 -2.94 -31.94
CA PHE A 462 15.89 -3.77 -32.99
C PHE A 462 14.80 -4.65 -32.40
#